data_011be99f406c9e5d6c42bf1187c3d004
#
_entry.id   011be99f406c9e5d6c42bf1187c3d004
#
_cell.length_a   1.000
_cell.length_b   1.000
_cell.length_c   1.000
_cell.angle_alpha   90.00
_cell.angle_beta   90.00
_cell.angle_gamma   90.00
#
_symmetry.space_group_name_H-M   'P 1'
#
loop_
_entity.id
_entity.type
_entity.pdbx_description
1 polymer ?
#
loop_
_entity_poly.entity_id
_entity_poly.type
_entity_poly.pdbx_seq_one_letter_code
_entity_poly.pdbx_strand_id
1 'polypeptide(L)'
;MNTWDQYFKANREGWNLRTEVHKNSEFYQVERWKNEGNSLTPIELREVGDVQGKKLLHLQCHFGQDTLSWARLGAEVTGCDLSDNAVDFARELAAELNIPAQFVRCNLYDLPEHLDGRFDIVFTSYGTIGWLPDLDRWAAVIAHFLQPGGVFYIADFH
;
A
#
# COMPACT_ATOMS: atom_id res chain seq x y z
N MET A 1 14.24 -2.83 24.27
CA MET A 1 13.30 -3.28 23.23
C MET A 1 11.99 -2.54 23.48
N ASN A 2 11.52 -1.77 22.50
CA ASN A 2 10.27 -1.05 22.63
C ASN A 2 9.13 -2.08 22.78
N THR A 3 8.09 -1.76 23.58
CA THR A 3 6.93 -2.64 23.81
C THR A 3 6.27 -3.13 22.50
N TRP A 4 6.37 -2.34 21.43
CA TRP A 4 5.77 -2.64 20.13
C TRP A 4 6.63 -3.54 19.21
N ASP A 5 7.93 -3.69 19.47
CA ASP A 5 8.83 -4.43 18.57
C ASP A 5 8.44 -5.90 18.40
N GLN A 6 7.98 -6.54 19.47
CA GLN A 6 7.48 -7.90 19.42
C GLN A 6 6.20 -8.06 18.59
N TYR A 7 5.31 -7.04 18.61
CA TYR A 7 4.10 -7.04 17.82
C TYR A 7 4.40 -6.81 16.33
N PHE A 8 5.32 -5.91 16.02
CA PHE A 8 5.75 -5.70 14.63
C PHE A 8 6.43 -6.94 14.06
N LYS A 9 7.26 -7.63 14.85
CA LYS A 9 7.86 -8.90 14.45
C LYS A 9 6.78 -9.95 14.18
N ALA A 10 5.84 -10.14 15.10
CA ALA A 10 4.75 -11.10 14.94
C ALA A 10 3.86 -10.76 13.72
N ASN A 11 3.55 -9.49 13.52
CA ASN A 11 2.80 -9.02 12.35
C ASN A 11 3.55 -9.31 11.05
N ARG A 12 4.84 -9.02 10.99
CA ARG A 12 5.67 -9.29 9.82
C ARG A 12 5.69 -10.77 9.46
N GLU A 13 5.96 -11.63 10.44
CA GLU A 13 5.97 -13.08 10.26
C GLU A 13 4.58 -13.60 9.82
N GLY A 14 3.52 -13.13 10.48
CA GLY A 14 2.15 -13.49 10.16
C GLY A 14 1.73 -13.05 8.75
N TRP A 15 2.12 -11.85 8.34
CA TRP A 15 1.82 -11.35 6.99
C TRP A 15 2.66 -12.01 5.90
N ASN A 16 3.90 -12.40 6.19
CA ASN A 16 4.69 -13.22 5.27
C ASN A 16 3.99 -14.55 4.97
N LEU A 17 3.44 -15.21 5.99
CA LEU A 17 2.66 -16.44 5.80
C LEU A 17 1.35 -16.20 5.04
N ARG A 18 0.61 -15.15 5.40
CA ARG A 18 -0.65 -14.78 4.71
C ARG A 18 -0.42 -14.44 3.24
N THR A 19 0.68 -13.80 2.89
CA THR A 19 1.02 -13.49 1.51
C THR A 19 1.04 -14.75 0.64
N GLU A 20 1.64 -15.83 1.13
CA GLU A 20 1.71 -17.09 0.38
C GLU A 20 0.32 -17.71 0.14
N VAL A 21 -0.58 -17.57 1.10
CA VAL A 21 -1.99 -18.00 0.95
C VAL A 21 -2.75 -17.06 0.00
N HIS A 22 -2.56 -15.76 0.17
CA HIS A 22 -3.31 -14.75 -0.57
C HIS A 22 -2.98 -14.71 -2.06
N LYS A 23 -1.73 -14.96 -2.45
CA LYS A 23 -1.32 -15.07 -3.86
C LYS A 23 -2.21 -16.01 -4.68
N ASN A 24 -2.67 -17.08 -4.04
CA ASN A 24 -3.43 -18.15 -4.67
C ASN A 24 -4.92 -18.14 -4.27
N SER A 25 -5.37 -17.11 -3.55
CA SER A 25 -6.75 -17.07 -3.06
C SER A 25 -7.74 -16.57 -4.12
N GLU A 26 -8.96 -17.09 -4.07
CA GLU A 26 -10.07 -16.61 -4.90
C GLU A 26 -10.44 -15.15 -4.60
N PHE A 27 -10.16 -14.67 -3.39
CA PHE A 27 -10.45 -13.30 -3.00
C PHE A 27 -9.63 -12.27 -3.80
N TYR A 28 -8.33 -12.52 -3.97
CA TYR A 28 -7.45 -11.59 -4.69
C TYR A 28 -7.45 -11.80 -6.20
N GLN A 29 -7.76 -13.00 -6.67
CA GLN A 29 -7.87 -13.35 -8.10
C GLN A 29 -6.74 -12.76 -8.96
N VAL A 30 -5.48 -12.97 -8.53
CA VAL A 30 -4.31 -12.30 -9.10
C VAL A 30 -4.22 -12.48 -10.61
N GLU A 31 -4.45 -13.69 -11.13
CA GLU A 31 -4.38 -13.95 -12.57
C GLU A 31 -5.49 -13.21 -13.35
N ARG A 32 -6.70 -13.15 -12.79
CA ARG A 32 -7.78 -12.36 -13.37
C ARG A 32 -7.44 -10.88 -13.38
N TRP A 33 -6.95 -10.36 -12.25
CA TRP A 33 -6.53 -8.98 -12.12
C TRP A 33 -5.39 -8.61 -13.08
N LYS A 34 -4.41 -9.50 -13.32
CA LYS A 34 -3.37 -9.28 -14.33
C LYS A 34 -3.96 -8.94 -15.70
N ASN A 35 -5.04 -9.61 -16.07
CA ASN A 35 -5.71 -9.43 -17.36
C ASN A 35 -6.71 -8.26 -17.37
N GLU A 36 -7.52 -8.11 -16.32
CA GLU A 36 -8.59 -7.11 -16.23
C GLU A 36 -8.09 -5.74 -15.71
N GLY A 37 -7.03 -5.74 -14.94
CA GLY A 37 -6.27 -4.54 -14.63
C GLY A 37 -6.74 -3.68 -13.46
N ASN A 38 -7.81 -4.01 -12.76
CA ASN A 38 -8.33 -3.17 -11.68
C ASN A 38 -8.86 -4.00 -10.50
N SER A 39 -8.32 -3.75 -9.30
CA SER A 39 -8.79 -4.31 -8.03
C SER A 39 -9.53 -3.30 -7.15
N LEU A 40 -9.54 -2.03 -7.56
CA LEU A 40 -10.17 -0.95 -6.81
C LEU A 40 -11.68 -1.03 -6.89
N THR A 41 -12.34 -0.67 -5.78
CA THR A 41 -13.79 -0.63 -5.73
C THR A 41 -14.36 0.63 -6.42
N PRO A 42 -15.64 0.61 -6.84
CA PRO A 42 -16.28 1.82 -7.37
C PRO A 42 -16.29 3.01 -6.41
N ILE A 43 -16.22 2.74 -5.09
CA ILE A 43 -16.17 3.79 -4.06
C ILE A 43 -14.85 4.54 -4.16
N GLU A 44 -13.73 3.83 -4.12
CA GLU A 44 -12.38 4.40 -4.21
C GLU A 44 -12.19 5.15 -5.53
N LEU A 45 -12.59 4.56 -6.64
CA LEU A 45 -12.49 5.18 -7.96
C LEU A 45 -13.25 6.51 -8.05
N ARG A 46 -14.45 6.56 -7.49
CA ARG A 46 -15.28 7.76 -7.49
C ARG A 46 -14.74 8.86 -6.57
N GLU A 47 -14.30 8.47 -5.37
CA GLU A 47 -13.95 9.43 -4.33
C GLU A 47 -12.52 9.97 -4.48
N VAL A 48 -11.57 9.15 -4.88
CA VAL A 48 -10.21 9.58 -5.20
C VAL A 48 -10.18 10.36 -6.52
N GLY A 49 -10.96 9.91 -7.49
CA GLY A 49 -11.11 10.56 -8.79
C GLY A 49 -9.91 10.40 -9.71
N ASP A 50 -9.63 11.41 -10.53
CA ASP A 50 -8.55 11.37 -11.50
C ASP A 50 -7.17 11.42 -10.85
N VAL A 51 -6.34 10.42 -11.15
CA VAL A 51 -4.97 10.28 -10.62
C VAL A 51 -3.89 10.45 -11.69
N GLN A 52 -4.27 10.78 -12.93
CA GLN A 52 -3.32 10.92 -14.02
C GLN A 52 -2.21 11.92 -13.67
N GLY A 53 -0.96 11.46 -13.70
CA GLY A 53 0.23 12.27 -13.41
C GLY A 53 0.42 12.65 -11.94
N LYS A 54 -0.41 12.15 -11.04
CA LYS A 54 -0.30 12.41 -9.60
C LYS A 54 0.62 11.41 -8.93
N LYS A 55 1.39 11.88 -7.94
CA LYS A 55 2.19 11.03 -7.07
C LYS A 55 1.31 10.46 -5.95
N LEU A 56 1.23 9.14 -5.88
CA LEU A 56 0.41 8.41 -4.92
C LEU A 56 1.27 7.49 -4.05
N LEU A 57 1.15 7.64 -2.74
CA LEU A 57 1.76 6.77 -1.74
C LEU A 57 0.70 5.85 -1.14
N HIS A 58 0.86 4.54 -1.31
CA HIS A 58 -0.01 3.53 -0.71
C HIS A 58 0.63 2.93 0.54
N LEU A 59 0.07 3.24 1.70
CA LEU A 59 0.52 2.73 3.00
C LEU A 59 -0.06 1.34 3.25
N GLN A 60 0.75 0.42 3.80
CA GLN A 60 0.36 -0.97 4.07
C GLN A 60 -0.22 -1.65 2.81
N CYS A 61 0.56 -1.60 1.72
CA CYS A 61 0.09 -1.93 0.38
C CYS A 61 -0.05 -3.43 0.10
N HIS A 62 0.30 -4.30 1.05
CA HIS A 62 0.34 -5.74 0.84
C HIS A 62 1.21 -6.09 -0.37
N PHE A 63 0.77 -6.97 -1.27
CA PHE A 63 1.52 -7.25 -2.51
C PHE A 63 1.19 -6.30 -3.69
N GLY A 64 0.64 -5.13 -3.41
CA GLY A 64 0.59 -4.01 -4.35
C GLY A 64 -0.46 -4.09 -5.45
N GLN A 65 -1.46 -4.94 -5.35
CA GLN A 65 -2.50 -5.09 -6.37
C GLN A 65 -3.26 -3.77 -6.59
N ASP A 66 -3.70 -3.10 -5.51
CA ASP A 66 -4.36 -1.79 -5.60
C ASP A 66 -3.36 -0.70 -6.01
N THR A 67 -2.12 -0.75 -5.50
CA THR A 67 -1.05 0.19 -5.90
C THR A 67 -0.86 0.18 -7.41
N LEU A 68 -0.72 -1.01 -7.99
CA LEU A 68 -0.52 -1.19 -9.43
C LEU A 68 -1.78 -0.86 -10.24
N SER A 69 -2.97 -1.03 -9.66
CA SER A 69 -4.23 -0.58 -10.26
C SER A 69 -4.26 0.95 -10.41
N TRP A 70 -3.83 1.69 -9.40
CA TRP A 70 -3.67 3.15 -9.50
C TRP A 70 -2.63 3.56 -10.55
N ALA A 71 -1.52 2.81 -10.64
CA ALA A 71 -0.52 3.06 -11.68
C ALA A 71 -1.07 2.89 -13.10
N ARG A 72 -1.91 1.89 -13.33
CA ARG A 72 -2.60 1.68 -14.62
C ARG A 72 -3.56 2.82 -14.97
N LEU A 73 -4.06 3.53 -13.97
CA LEU A 73 -4.87 4.75 -14.14
C LEU A 73 -4.03 6.02 -14.30
N GLY A 74 -2.71 5.89 -14.35
CA GLY A 74 -1.81 6.99 -14.65
C GLY A 74 -1.11 7.65 -13.45
N ALA A 75 -1.29 7.12 -12.23
CA ALA A 75 -0.56 7.60 -11.06
C ALA A 75 0.91 7.17 -11.09
N GLU A 76 1.79 8.02 -10.56
CA GLU A 76 3.16 7.66 -10.19
C GLU A 76 3.13 7.09 -8.76
N VAL A 77 3.28 5.77 -8.64
CA VAL A 77 2.97 5.05 -7.39
C VAL A 77 4.20 4.63 -6.61
N THR A 78 4.08 4.74 -5.29
CA THR A 78 4.96 4.13 -4.31
C THR A 78 4.11 3.38 -3.29
N GLY A 79 4.44 2.13 -3.01
CA GLY A 79 3.83 1.34 -1.95
C GLY A 79 4.80 1.04 -0.82
N CYS A 80 4.30 0.93 0.42
CA CYS A 80 5.10 0.40 1.51
C CYS A 80 4.35 -0.68 2.29
N ASP A 81 5.08 -1.70 2.72
CA ASP A 81 4.56 -2.75 3.59
C ASP A 81 5.65 -3.30 4.51
N LEU A 82 5.22 -3.91 5.62
CA LEU A 82 6.10 -4.54 6.60
C LEU A 82 6.55 -5.94 6.16
N SER A 83 5.72 -6.63 5.36
CA SER A 83 5.95 -8.01 4.91
C SER A 83 6.98 -8.07 3.78
N ASP A 84 8.05 -8.81 3.99
CA ASP A 84 9.07 -9.05 2.95
C ASP A 84 8.46 -9.76 1.75
N ASN A 85 7.69 -10.82 1.99
CA ASN A 85 7.08 -11.63 0.93
C ASN A 85 6.08 -10.82 0.11
N ALA A 86 5.33 -9.93 0.76
CA ALA A 86 4.37 -9.06 0.07
C ALA A 86 5.09 -8.06 -0.85
N VAL A 87 6.11 -7.39 -0.34
CA VAL A 87 6.87 -6.40 -1.11
C VAL A 87 7.63 -7.05 -2.28
N ASP A 88 8.24 -8.21 -2.05
CA ASP A 88 8.95 -8.92 -3.12
C ASP A 88 7.98 -9.36 -4.22
N PHE A 89 6.82 -9.87 -3.86
CA PHE A 89 5.79 -10.23 -4.84
C PHE A 89 5.21 -9.02 -5.57
N ALA A 90 5.04 -7.88 -4.88
CA ALA A 90 4.62 -6.62 -5.52
C ALA A 90 5.63 -6.17 -6.60
N ARG A 91 6.92 -6.28 -6.31
CA ARG A 91 7.99 -5.98 -7.28
C ARG A 91 7.99 -6.94 -8.47
N GLU A 92 7.78 -8.23 -8.21
CA GLU A 92 7.64 -9.26 -9.27
C GLU A 92 6.45 -8.94 -10.20
N LEU A 93 5.28 -8.61 -9.62
CA LEU A 93 4.10 -8.23 -10.41
C LEU A 93 4.33 -6.97 -11.24
N ALA A 94 4.94 -5.95 -10.65
CA ALA A 94 5.27 -4.72 -11.37
C ALA A 94 6.20 -4.98 -12.56
N ALA A 95 7.24 -5.81 -12.36
CA ALA A 95 8.18 -6.18 -13.42
C ALA A 95 7.51 -7.03 -14.51
N GLU A 96 6.73 -8.05 -14.13
CA GLU A 96 6.01 -8.93 -15.05
C GLU A 96 5.05 -8.14 -15.96
N LEU A 97 4.36 -7.15 -15.38
CA LEU A 97 3.36 -6.35 -16.09
C LEU A 97 3.95 -5.09 -16.74
N ASN A 98 5.26 -4.84 -16.60
CA ASN A 98 5.94 -3.63 -17.06
C ASN A 98 5.29 -2.34 -16.52
N ILE A 99 4.85 -2.35 -15.28
CA ILE A 99 4.25 -1.18 -14.62
C ILE A 99 5.32 -0.49 -13.78
N PRO A 100 5.66 0.78 -14.04
CA PRO A 100 6.57 1.54 -13.20
C PRO A 100 5.97 1.72 -11.80
N ALA A 101 6.65 1.22 -10.77
CA ALA A 101 6.24 1.36 -9.38
C ALA A 101 7.45 1.20 -8.44
N GLN A 102 7.41 1.90 -7.32
CA GLN A 102 8.38 1.74 -6.25
C GLN A 102 7.73 1.04 -5.07
N PHE A 103 8.43 0.07 -4.47
CA PHE A 103 7.98 -0.60 -3.26
C PHE A 103 9.05 -0.59 -2.19
N VAL A 104 8.69 -0.13 -0.99
CA VAL A 104 9.57 0.01 0.17
C VAL A 104 9.14 -1.00 1.24
N ARG A 105 10.07 -1.88 1.64
CA ARG A 105 9.84 -2.79 2.76
C ARG A 105 10.34 -2.12 4.04
N CYS A 106 9.43 -1.68 4.89
CA CYS A 106 9.75 -1.15 6.21
C CYS A 106 8.51 -1.17 7.12
N ASN A 107 8.73 -0.92 8.41
CA ASN A 107 7.65 -0.52 9.27
C ASN A 107 7.15 0.86 8.83
N LEU A 108 5.85 1.03 8.72
CA LEU A 108 5.21 2.30 8.32
C LEU A 108 5.72 3.51 9.13
N TYR A 109 5.96 3.33 10.44
CA TYR A 109 6.44 4.41 11.31
C TYR A 109 7.86 4.88 11.00
N ASP A 110 8.65 4.03 10.35
CA ASP A 110 10.03 4.31 9.96
C ASP A 110 10.12 4.77 8.49
N LEU A 111 8.99 4.83 7.78
CA LEU A 111 8.96 5.19 6.35
C LEU A 111 9.66 6.53 6.04
N PRO A 112 9.57 7.58 6.88
CA PRO A 112 10.31 8.83 6.64
C PRO A 112 11.84 8.69 6.62
N GLU A 113 12.38 7.60 7.16
CA GLU A 113 13.83 7.29 7.12
C GLU A 113 14.24 6.54 5.84
N HIS A 114 13.27 6.00 5.10
CA HIS A 114 13.48 5.14 3.93
C HIS A 114 12.98 5.73 2.62
N LEU A 115 12.20 6.79 2.68
CA LEU A 115 11.57 7.39 1.51
C LEU A 115 11.59 8.91 1.61
N ASP A 116 12.03 9.56 0.54
CA ASP A 116 12.00 11.01 0.39
C ASP A 116 10.81 11.47 -0.47
N GLY A 117 10.56 12.77 -0.42
CA GLY A 117 9.60 13.43 -1.29
C GLY A 117 8.24 13.66 -0.67
N ARG A 118 7.35 14.19 -1.49
CA ARG A 118 5.98 14.53 -1.13
C ARG A 118 5.03 13.97 -2.18
N PHE A 119 3.79 13.71 -1.77
CA PHE A 119 2.79 13.05 -2.60
C PHE A 119 1.51 13.88 -2.69
N ASP A 120 0.85 13.79 -3.84
CA ASP A 120 -0.46 14.40 -4.07
C ASP A 120 -1.55 13.65 -3.30
N ILE A 121 -1.39 12.33 -3.20
CA ILE A 121 -2.34 11.42 -2.56
C ILE A 121 -1.58 10.47 -1.65
N VAL A 122 -2.02 10.35 -0.40
CA VAL A 122 -1.67 9.25 0.50
C VAL A 122 -2.92 8.37 0.65
N PHE A 123 -2.79 7.11 0.29
CA PHE A 123 -3.89 6.15 0.18
C PHE A 123 -3.71 5.00 1.15
N THR A 124 -4.77 4.57 1.80
CA THR A 124 -4.84 3.32 2.56
C THR A 124 -6.03 2.49 2.12
N SER A 125 -5.82 1.18 2.01
CA SER A 125 -6.84 0.23 1.62
C SER A 125 -7.54 -0.40 2.83
N TYR A 126 -8.51 -1.26 2.56
CA TYR A 126 -9.35 -1.92 3.57
C TYR A 126 -8.55 -2.84 4.52
N GLY A 127 -8.94 -2.86 5.80
CA GLY A 127 -8.42 -3.78 6.80
C GLY A 127 -7.02 -3.47 7.32
N THR A 128 -6.53 -2.25 7.17
CA THR A 128 -5.16 -1.86 7.51
C THR A 128 -5.03 -1.19 8.88
N ILE A 129 -5.93 -0.30 9.22
CA ILE A 129 -5.83 0.55 10.42
C ILE A 129 -5.84 -0.26 11.73
N GLY A 130 -6.54 -1.39 11.77
CA GLY A 130 -6.63 -2.26 12.94
C GLY A 130 -5.30 -2.92 13.35
N TRP A 131 -4.27 -2.88 12.51
CA TRP A 131 -2.94 -3.42 12.80
C TRP A 131 -1.98 -2.40 13.41
N LEU A 132 -2.42 -1.14 13.55
CA LEU A 132 -1.59 -0.03 13.98
C LEU A 132 -1.80 0.26 15.47
N PRO A 133 -0.74 0.16 16.30
CA PRO A 133 -0.84 0.42 17.73
C PRO A 133 -0.83 1.91 18.10
N ASP A 134 -0.39 2.79 17.19
CA ASP A 134 -0.19 4.21 17.44
C ASP A 134 -0.70 5.04 16.25
N LEU A 135 -1.92 5.55 16.39
CA LEU A 135 -2.56 6.33 15.33
C LEU A 135 -2.03 7.76 15.24
N ASP A 136 -1.47 8.31 16.29
CA ASP A 136 -0.85 9.64 16.27
C ASP A 136 0.42 9.61 15.42
N ARG A 137 1.28 8.60 15.62
CA ARG A 137 2.46 8.40 14.77
C ARG A 137 2.07 8.11 13.32
N TRP A 138 1.04 7.30 13.10
CA TRP A 138 0.52 7.04 11.76
C TRP A 138 0.06 8.33 11.07
N ALA A 139 -0.70 9.18 11.77
CA ALA A 139 -1.13 10.47 11.25
C ALA A 139 0.05 11.40 10.94
N ALA A 140 1.09 11.37 11.79
CA ALA A 140 2.31 12.13 11.55
C ALA A 140 3.05 11.68 10.28
N VAL A 141 3.11 10.38 10.00
CA VAL A 141 3.68 9.84 8.75
C VAL A 141 2.90 10.33 7.53
N ILE A 142 1.57 10.26 7.58
CA ILE A 142 0.70 10.78 6.50
C ILE A 142 0.97 12.27 6.26
N ALA A 143 0.95 13.07 7.31
CA ALA A 143 1.21 14.52 7.23
C ALA A 143 2.62 14.83 6.69
N HIS A 144 3.61 14.02 7.04
CA HIS A 144 4.97 14.14 6.53
C HIS A 144 5.03 14.00 5.00
N PHE A 145 4.30 13.04 4.43
CA PHE A 145 4.35 12.73 3.00
C PHE A 145 3.36 13.53 2.15
N LEU A 146 2.32 14.12 2.73
CA LEU A 146 1.40 14.96 1.97
C LEU A 146 2.05 16.30 1.58
N GLN A 147 1.98 16.63 0.30
CA GLN A 147 2.28 17.99 -0.12
C GLN A 147 1.15 18.95 0.25
N PRO A 148 1.41 20.27 0.32
CA PRO A 148 0.34 21.26 0.51
C PRO A 148 -0.76 21.10 -0.56
N GLY A 149 -2.01 20.97 -0.10
CA GLY A 149 -3.15 20.71 -0.99
C GLY A 149 -3.35 19.25 -1.38
N GLY A 150 -2.48 18.34 -0.90
CA GLY A 150 -2.62 16.90 -1.08
C GLY A 150 -3.80 16.31 -0.32
N VAL A 151 -4.21 15.12 -0.71
CA VAL A 151 -5.37 14.39 -0.16
C VAL A 151 -4.92 13.11 0.52
N PHE A 152 -5.38 12.90 1.76
CA PHE A 152 -5.37 11.59 2.39
C PHE A 152 -6.70 10.89 2.16
N TYR A 153 -6.65 9.65 1.69
CA TYR A 153 -7.83 8.82 1.48
C TYR A 153 -7.74 7.51 2.27
N ILE A 154 -8.82 7.17 2.94
CA ILE A 154 -9.01 5.88 3.60
C ILE A 154 -10.45 5.40 3.38
N ALA A 155 -10.60 4.13 3.03
CA ALA A 155 -11.85 3.39 3.16
C ALA A 155 -11.56 2.12 3.96
N ASP A 156 -12.41 1.81 4.93
CA ASP A 156 -12.22 0.63 5.76
C ASP A 156 -13.57 -0.03 6.08
N PHE A 157 -13.50 -1.25 6.61
CA PHE A 157 -14.69 -2.00 7.03
C PHE A 157 -15.31 -1.36 8.28
N HIS A 158 -16.62 -1.39 8.32
CA HIS A 158 -17.42 -0.89 9.45
C HIS A 158 -18.06 -2.05 10.23
#